data_ccecabb36c5b14c2ee3775c598752309
#
_entry.id   ccecabb36c5b14c2ee3775c598752309
#
_cell.length_a   1.000
_cell.length_b   1.000
_cell.length_c   1.000
_cell.angle_alpha   90.00
_cell.angle_beta   90.00
_cell.angle_gamma   90.00
#
_symmetry.space_group_name_H-M   'P 1'
#
loop_
_entity.id
_entity.type
_entity.pdbx_description
1 polymer ?
#
loop_
_entity_poly.entity_id
_entity_poly.type
_entity_poly.pdbx_seq_one_letter_code
_entity_poly.pdbx_strand_id
1 'polypeptide(L)'
;MTQRVLYIDDDEGLRRITARSLGRRGYEVVTAESGAAGVALAAESQFDIVAVDHYMPGQDGLETLAMLIELPYRPPIVYVTGSEESRIAVAAMKAGATDYVVKTIGDDFFDLLSTTFAQAIERRQLRIDKEEAEQSLLATNERLEALLKEVNHRVANSLQIVSSFVQMQASGLSEPSAKAALLDTQRRILAIAQVHRRLYTSDEVNHVDMVDYLTALLEELEETWTSPAAPRFLKLSVDPLRLKTDMAVSVGVIVNELVSNACKYAYDPESPGEVRVFLTKAGEDGFELRVEDDGRGFAADGTARGTGLGRRLMGAMAHSLKSEVVYEPVPTGVRAVLKAPL
;
A
#
# COMPACT_ATOMS: atom_id res chain seq x y z
N MET A 1 -20.32 32.16 3.04
CA MET A 1 -21.29 32.09 4.16
C MET A 1 -20.83 33.04 5.23
N THR A 2 -21.75 33.74 5.92
CA THR A 2 -21.38 34.62 7.02
C THR A 2 -21.00 33.73 8.23
N GLN A 3 -19.83 34.00 8.82
CA GLN A 3 -19.34 33.21 9.96
C GLN A 3 -20.06 33.63 11.24
N ARG A 4 -20.54 32.64 12.02
CA ARG A 4 -21.29 32.86 13.28
C ARG A 4 -20.34 32.80 14.47
N VAL A 5 -20.32 33.86 15.24
CA VAL A 5 -19.48 34.06 16.44
C VAL A 5 -20.34 34.08 17.68
N LEU A 6 -19.97 33.31 18.70
CA LEU A 6 -20.50 33.47 20.06
C LEU A 6 -19.45 34.26 20.87
N TYR A 7 -19.84 35.42 21.38
CA TYR A 7 -19.00 36.27 22.25
C TYR A 7 -19.58 36.30 23.66
N ILE A 8 -18.82 35.75 24.62
CA ILE A 8 -19.22 35.58 26.02
C ILE A 8 -18.43 36.56 26.89
N ASP A 9 -19.08 37.48 27.51
CA ASP A 9 -18.48 38.55 28.32
C ASP A 9 -19.56 39.13 29.23
N ASP A 10 -19.30 39.49 30.48
CA ASP A 10 -20.28 40.03 31.41
C ASP A 10 -20.52 41.55 31.21
N ASP A 11 -19.58 42.28 30.58
CA ASP A 11 -19.74 43.72 30.29
C ASP A 11 -20.68 43.95 29.10
N GLU A 12 -21.88 44.48 29.39
CA GLU A 12 -22.89 44.80 28.36
C GLU A 12 -22.37 45.80 27.31
N GLY A 13 -21.59 46.80 27.75
CA GLY A 13 -21.03 47.83 26.86
C GLY A 13 -20.08 47.22 25.86
N LEU A 14 -19.19 46.36 26.35
CA LEU A 14 -18.20 45.66 25.52
C LEU A 14 -18.87 44.67 24.57
N ARG A 15 -19.86 43.89 25.04
CA ARG A 15 -20.64 43.00 24.17
C ARG A 15 -21.28 43.76 23.00
N ARG A 16 -21.92 44.91 23.28
CA ARG A 16 -22.56 45.71 22.23
C ARG A 16 -21.58 46.30 21.23
N ILE A 17 -20.43 46.80 21.69
CA ILE A 17 -19.38 47.34 20.80
C ILE A 17 -18.77 46.25 19.96
N THR A 18 -18.45 45.10 20.59
CA THR A 18 -17.86 43.91 19.90
C THR A 18 -18.80 43.39 18.83
N ALA A 19 -20.09 43.21 19.14
CA ALA A 19 -21.08 42.76 18.16
C ALA A 19 -21.18 43.72 16.96
N ARG A 20 -21.16 45.04 17.22
CA ARG A 20 -21.19 46.04 16.14
C ARG A 20 -19.91 46.05 15.31
N SER A 21 -18.74 45.96 15.95
CA SER A 21 -17.43 46.01 15.26
C SER A 21 -17.16 44.77 14.46
N LEU A 22 -17.44 43.59 14.98
CA LEU A 22 -17.31 42.31 14.24
C LEU A 22 -18.39 42.19 13.16
N GLY A 23 -19.64 42.70 13.42
CA GLY A 23 -20.67 42.75 12.39
C GLY A 23 -20.26 43.56 11.13
N ARG A 24 -19.54 44.68 11.32
CA ARG A 24 -18.99 45.47 10.22
C ARG A 24 -17.89 44.70 9.45
N ARG A 25 -17.23 43.75 10.08
CA ARG A 25 -16.20 42.88 9.51
C ARG A 25 -16.75 41.59 8.87
N GLY A 26 -18.09 41.47 8.84
CA GLY A 26 -18.79 40.39 8.15
C GLY A 26 -19.13 39.17 9.00
N TYR A 27 -19.02 39.26 10.32
CA TYR A 27 -19.45 38.22 11.24
C TYR A 27 -20.91 38.38 11.68
N GLU A 28 -21.61 37.27 11.89
CA GLU A 28 -22.89 37.22 12.62
C GLU A 28 -22.59 36.95 14.10
N VAL A 29 -22.77 37.92 14.96
CA VAL A 29 -22.38 37.85 16.37
C VAL A 29 -23.57 37.63 17.26
N VAL A 30 -23.57 36.53 17.99
CA VAL A 30 -24.46 36.27 19.15
C VAL A 30 -23.67 36.54 20.43
N THR A 31 -24.27 37.17 21.39
CA THR A 31 -23.61 37.50 22.66
C THR A 31 -24.26 36.79 23.85
N ALA A 32 -23.45 36.41 24.82
CA ALA A 32 -23.91 35.87 26.11
C ALA A 32 -23.34 36.69 27.28
N GLU A 33 -24.13 36.89 28.32
CA GLU A 33 -23.77 37.68 29.48
C GLU A 33 -23.07 36.93 30.60
N SER A 34 -22.93 35.60 30.44
CA SER A 34 -22.26 34.74 31.41
C SER A 34 -21.78 33.45 30.76
N GLY A 35 -20.86 32.78 31.43
CA GLY A 35 -20.39 31.45 30.99
C GLY A 35 -21.51 30.45 30.82
N ALA A 36 -22.42 30.36 31.78
CA ALA A 36 -23.57 29.46 31.75
C ALA A 36 -24.50 29.74 30.56
N ALA A 37 -24.81 31.01 30.28
CA ALA A 37 -25.61 31.39 29.12
C ALA A 37 -24.90 31.07 27.80
N GLY A 38 -23.59 31.29 27.73
CA GLY A 38 -22.78 30.97 26.58
C GLY A 38 -22.73 29.47 26.26
N VAL A 39 -22.54 28.62 27.27
CA VAL A 39 -22.56 27.16 27.13
C VAL A 39 -23.93 26.67 26.67
N ALA A 40 -25.02 27.22 27.24
CA ALA A 40 -26.38 26.88 26.82
C ALA A 40 -26.61 27.21 25.33
N LEU A 41 -26.22 28.39 24.87
CA LEU A 41 -26.31 28.80 23.46
C LEU A 41 -25.46 27.91 22.53
N ALA A 42 -24.25 27.56 22.98
CA ALA A 42 -23.37 26.69 22.21
C ALA A 42 -23.89 25.23 22.13
N ALA A 43 -24.66 24.77 23.11
CA ALA A 43 -25.32 23.48 23.07
C ALA A 43 -26.54 23.45 22.14
N GLU A 44 -27.27 24.56 21.99
CA GLU A 44 -28.49 24.68 21.18
C GLU A 44 -28.21 25.05 19.72
N SER A 45 -27.09 25.72 19.45
CA SER A 45 -26.77 26.27 18.12
C SER A 45 -25.30 26.08 17.78
N GLN A 46 -25.03 25.89 16.49
CA GLN A 46 -23.65 25.79 15.99
C GLN A 46 -23.06 27.18 15.74
N PHE A 47 -21.82 27.34 16.18
CA PHE A 47 -21.01 28.54 15.95
C PHE A 47 -19.70 28.14 15.26
N ASP A 48 -19.20 29.00 14.36
CA ASP A 48 -17.91 28.80 13.70
C ASP A 48 -16.74 29.07 14.65
N ILE A 49 -16.95 29.94 15.64
CA ILE A 49 -15.99 30.30 16.68
C ILE A 49 -16.68 30.80 17.94
N VAL A 50 -16.06 30.56 19.08
CA VAL A 50 -16.49 31.11 20.38
C VAL A 50 -15.37 31.96 20.97
N ALA A 51 -15.68 33.14 21.46
CA ALA A 51 -14.79 33.96 22.26
C ALA A 51 -15.27 34.01 23.70
N VAL A 52 -14.41 33.78 24.66
CA VAL A 52 -14.74 33.71 26.09
C VAL A 52 -13.87 34.66 26.86
N ASP A 53 -14.51 35.60 27.59
CA ASP A 53 -13.80 36.43 28.54
C ASP A 53 -13.36 35.65 29.78
N HIS A 54 -12.28 36.10 30.41
CA HIS A 54 -11.77 35.46 31.63
C HIS A 54 -12.59 35.87 32.87
N TYR A 55 -12.81 37.17 33.03
CA TYR A 55 -13.46 37.69 34.22
C TYR A 55 -14.98 37.77 34.07
N MET A 56 -15.66 36.80 34.60
CA MET A 56 -17.13 36.79 34.65
C MET A 56 -17.60 36.41 36.05
N PRO A 57 -18.63 37.07 36.59
CA PRO A 57 -19.18 36.75 37.91
C PRO A 57 -19.77 35.34 37.94
N GLY A 58 -19.48 34.62 39.04
CA GLY A 58 -20.05 33.29 39.31
C GLY A 58 -19.33 32.12 38.63
N GLN A 59 -19.05 32.19 37.34
CA GLN A 59 -18.32 31.18 36.57
C GLN A 59 -17.25 31.87 35.73
N ASP A 60 -15.98 31.56 35.98
CA ASP A 60 -14.88 32.18 35.24
C ASP A 60 -14.74 31.62 33.83
N GLY A 61 -13.87 32.26 33.06
CA GLY A 61 -13.62 31.85 31.67
C GLY A 61 -12.98 30.47 31.53
N LEU A 62 -12.17 30.00 32.49
CA LEU A 62 -11.55 28.67 32.44
C LEU A 62 -12.57 27.57 32.70
N GLU A 63 -13.48 27.79 33.65
CA GLU A 63 -14.61 26.88 33.91
C GLU A 63 -15.54 26.81 32.68
N THR A 64 -15.82 27.98 32.08
CA THR A 64 -16.62 28.07 30.84
C THR A 64 -15.94 27.34 29.68
N LEU A 65 -14.64 27.52 29.48
CA LEU A 65 -13.86 26.82 28.48
C LEU A 65 -13.93 25.30 28.65
N ALA A 66 -13.77 24.81 29.88
CA ALA A 66 -13.86 23.38 30.18
C ALA A 66 -15.22 22.80 29.77
N MET A 67 -16.31 23.50 30.06
CA MET A 67 -17.67 23.06 29.67
C MET A 67 -17.89 23.11 28.16
N LEU A 68 -17.38 24.12 27.46
CA LEU A 68 -17.49 24.23 26.01
C LEU A 68 -16.73 23.12 25.28
N ILE A 69 -15.59 22.68 25.82
CA ILE A 69 -14.80 21.58 25.26
C ILE A 69 -15.51 20.22 25.38
N GLU A 70 -16.35 20.03 26.37
CA GLU A 70 -17.13 18.80 26.56
C GLU A 70 -18.35 18.69 25.63
N LEU A 71 -18.73 19.76 24.93
CA LEU A 71 -19.83 19.70 23.98
C LEU A 71 -19.54 18.77 22.79
N PRO A 72 -20.55 18.07 22.26
CA PRO A 72 -20.42 17.20 21.09
C PRO A 72 -19.87 17.93 19.84
N TYR A 73 -20.33 19.15 19.61
CA TYR A 73 -19.80 20.05 18.60
C TYR A 73 -18.82 21.02 19.24
N ARG A 74 -17.56 20.99 18.83
CA ARG A 74 -16.46 21.77 19.39
C ARG A 74 -15.99 22.82 18.38
N PRO A 75 -16.51 24.06 18.43
CA PRO A 75 -15.94 25.16 17.66
C PRO A 75 -14.57 25.54 18.21
N PRO A 76 -13.71 26.20 17.44
CA PRO A 76 -12.50 26.82 17.96
C PRO A 76 -12.88 27.86 19.02
N ILE A 77 -12.11 27.91 20.11
CA ILE A 77 -12.38 28.82 21.23
C ILE A 77 -11.19 29.78 21.34
N VAL A 78 -11.47 31.08 21.23
CA VAL A 78 -10.51 32.15 21.48
C VAL A 78 -10.74 32.69 22.88
N TYR A 79 -9.68 32.66 23.67
CA TYR A 79 -9.75 33.14 25.05
C TYR A 79 -9.41 34.62 25.10
N VAL A 80 -10.24 35.43 25.75
CA VAL A 80 -10.05 36.88 25.87
C VAL A 80 -9.63 37.21 27.30
N THR A 81 -8.55 37.95 27.48
CA THR A 81 -7.98 38.26 28.82
C THR A 81 -7.45 39.68 28.90
N GLY A 82 -7.27 40.19 30.09
CA GLY A 82 -6.68 41.51 30.35
C GLY A 82 -5.17 41.55 30.10
N SER A 83 -4.61 42.74 29.99
CA SER A 83 -3.22 42.98 29.53
C SER A 83 -2.09 42.47 30.44
N GLU A 84 -2.36 42.13 31.70
CA GLU A 84 -1.30 41.80 32.69
C GLU A 84 -1.18 40.29 33.00
N GLU A 85 -1.89 39.42 32.28
CA GLU A 85 -2.13 38.05 32.74
C GLU A 85 -1.63 36.96 31.80
N SER A 86 -0.37 37.00 31.43
CA SER A 86 0.25 35.95 30.60
C SER A 86 0.08 34.53 31.19
N ARG A 87 -0.07 34.40 32.51
CA ARG A 87 -0.31 33.09 33.16
C ARG A 87 -1.69 32.53 32.84
N ILE A 88 -2.71 33.39 32.73
CA ILE A 88 -4.08 32.99 32.40
C ILE A 88 -4.16 32.55 30.94
N ALA A 89 -3.52 33.28 30.01
CA ALA A 89 -3.44 32.89 28.61
C ALA A 89 -2.79 31.49 28.45
N VAL A 90 -1.68 31.24 29.16
CA VAL A 90 -1.03 29.92 29.17
C VAL A 90 -1.92 28.83 29.76
N ALA A 91 -2.66 29.15 30.84
CA ALA A 91 -3.62 28.20 31.44
C ALA A 91 -4.75 27.86 30.47
N ALA A 92 -5.33 28.86 29.78
CA ALA A 92 -6.37 28.68 28.79
C ALA A 92 -5.91 27.83 27.62
N MET A 93 -4.69 28.07 27.08
CA MET A 93 -4.11 27.25 26.02
C MET A 93 -3.89 25.80 26.45
N LYS A 94 -3.42 25.57 27.68
CA LYS A 94 -3.30 24.20 28.24
C LYS A 94 -4.63 23.54 28.49
N ALA A 95 -5.67 24.30 28.82
CA ALA A 95 -7.02 23.82 29.01
C ALA A 95 -7.76 23.53 27.69
N GLY A 96 -7.18 23.88 26.53
CA GLY A 96 -7.74 23.54 25.23
C GLY A 96 -8.28 24.71 24.41
N ALA A 97 -8.02 25.96 24.81
CA ALA A 97 -8.29 27.10 23.95
C ALA A 97 -7.48 26.99 22.63
N THR A 98 -8.10 27.40 21.53
CA THR A 98 -7.45 27.39 20.21
C THR A 98 -6.43 28.51 20.08
N ASP A 99 -6.74 29.68 20.67
CA ASP A 99 -5.88 30.86 20.70
C ASP A 99 -6.35 31.79 21.83
N TYR A 100 -5.60 32.88 22.03
CA TYR A 100 -6.02 33.93 22.99
C TYR A 100 -5.81 35.32 22.42
N VAL A 101 -6.57 36.29 22.92
CA VAL A 101 -6.43 37.70 22.56
C VAL A 101 -6.44 38.53 23.84
N VAL A 102 -5.52 39.48 23.91
CA VAL A 102 -5.43 40.43 25.03
C VAL A 102 -6.33 41.65 24.75
N LYS A 103 -7.20 41.99 25.70
CA LYS A 103 -8.04 43.21 25.62
C LYS A 103 -7.13 44.43 25.60
N THR A 104 -7.17 45.19 24.51
CA THR A 104 -6.50 46.49 24.36
C THR A 104 -7.53 47.62 24.16
N ILE A 105 -7.13 48.85 24.41
CA ILE A 105 -8.03 50.00 24.23
C ILE A 105 -8.02 50.41 22.77
N GLY A 106 -9.22 50.51 22.15
CA GLY A 106 -9.38 50.98 20.77
C GLY A 106 -9.76 49.94 19.75
N ASP A 107 -9.71 50.31 18.45
CA ASP A 107 -10.11 49.45 17.32
C ASP A 107 -9.11 48.29 17.09
N ASP A 108 -7.86 48.44 17.53
CA ASP A 108 -6.81 47.41 17.40
C ASP A 108 -7.22 46.07 18.04
N PHE A 109 -7.99 46.09 19.12
CA PHE A 109 -8.54 44.89 19.76
C PHE A 109 -9.43 44.10 18.80
N PHE A 110 -10.34 44.78 18.10
CA PHE A 110 -11.30 44.13 17.20
C PHE A 110 -10.62 43.62 15.92
N ASP A 111 -9.55 44.28 15.45
CA ASP A 111 -8.75 43.84 14.33
C ASP A 111 -7.96 42.58 14.68
N LEU A 112 -7.34 42.58 15.88
CA LEU A 112 -6.65 41.39 16.38
C LEU A 112 -7.62 40.22 16.59
N LEU A 113 -8.79 40.50 17.20
CA LEU A 113 -9.82 39.48 17.44
C LEU A 113 -10.32 38.88 16.10
N SER A 114 -10.63 39.73 15.13
CA SER A 114 -11.04 39.30 13.78
C SER A 114 -9.98 38.46 13.06
N THR A 115 -8.71 38.87 13.14
CA THR A 115 -7.58 38.13 12.55
C THR A 115 -7.41 36.76 13.21
N THR A 116 -7.47 36.72 14.55
CA THR A 116 -7.37 35.47 15.32
C THR A 116 -8.55 34.55 15.00
N PHE A 117 -9.77 35.07 14.84
CA PHE A 117 -10.92 34.30 14.43
C PHE A 117 -10.73 33.67 13.05
N ALA A 118 -10.34 34.46 12.06
CA ALA A 118 -10.09 33.98 10.72
C ALA A 118 -9.06 32.83 10.70
N GLN A 119 -7.95 33.00 11.42
CA GLN A 119 -6.91 31.98 11.53
C GLN A 119 -7.37 30.71 12.24
N ALA A 120 -8.15 30.85 13.33
CA ALA A 120 -8.67 29.71 14.08
C ALA A 120 -9.69 28.89 13.27
N ILE A 121 -10.57 29.57 12.54
CA ILE A 121 -11.56 28.94 11.66
C ILE A 121 -10.87 28.23 10.49
N GLU A 122 -9.93 28.90 9.83
CA GLU A 122 -9.14 28.32 8.72
C GLU A 122 -8.38 27.08 9.17
N ARG A 123 -7.67 27.15 10.30
CA ARG A 123 -6.93 26.02 10.87
C ARG A 123 -7.84 24.83 11.17
N ARG A 124 -9.03 25.08 11.68
CA ARG A 124 -10.04 24.03 11.90
C ARG A 124 -10.49 23.41 10.59
N GLN A 125 -10.81 24.24 9.58
CA GLN A 125 -11.25 23.74 8.28
C GLN A 125 -10.19 22.87 7.62
N LEU A 126 -8.93 23.32 7.59
CA LEU A 126 -7.81 22.54 7.06
C LEU A 126 -7.62 21.21 7.78
N ARG A 127 -7.87 21.15 9.09
CA ARG A 127 -7.81 19.89 9.84
C ARG A 127 -8.92 18.93 9.43
N ILE A 128 -10.15 19.42 9.28
CA ILE A 128 -11.29 18.62 8.84
C ILE A 128 -11.06 18.09 7.43
N ASP A 129 -10.67 18.96 6.50
CA ASP A 129 -10.39 18.58 5.11
C ASP A 129 -9.27 17.52 5.02
N LYS A 130 -8.25 17.64 5.87
CA LYS A 130 -7.16 16.67 5.96
C LYS A 130 -7.68 15.31 6.46
N GLU A 131 -8.45 15.29 7.55
CA GLU A 131 -9.01 14.06 8.13
C GLU A 131 -9.93 13.35 7.12
N GLU A 132 -10.78 14.09 6.40
CA GLU A 132 -11.65 13.55 5.35
C GLU A 132 -10.83 13.00 4.16
N ALA A 133 -9.78 13.71 3.74
CA ALA A 133 -8.90 13.25 2.67
C ALA A 133 -8.15 11.97 3.07
N GLU A 134 -7.65 11.87 4.30
CA GLU A 134 -6.97 10.67 4.82
C GLU A 134 -7.93 9.47 4.87
N GLN A 135 -9.17 9.67 5.34
CA GLN A 135 -10.19 8.60 5.37
C GLN A 135 -10.56 8.15 3.95
N SER A 136 -10.74 9.09 3.01
CA SER A 136 -11.04 8.79 1.61
C SER A 136 -9.89 8.01 0.94
N LEU A 137 -8.66 8.38 1.25
CA LEU A 137 -7.46 7.69 0.73
C LEU A 137 -7.38 6.25 1.26
N LEU A 138 -7.61 6.04 2.55
CA LEU A 138 -7.63 4.70 3.14
C LEU A 138 -8.69 3.81 2.51
N ALA A 139 -9.93 4.30 2.40
CA ALA A 139 -11.02 3.56 1.76
C ALA A 139 -10.74 3.24 0.28
N THR A 140 -10.09 4.16 -0.43
CA THR A 140 -9.70 3.95 -1.83
C THR A 140 -8.61 2.88 -1.96
N ASN A 141 -7.61 2.90 -1.07
CA ASN A 141 -6.55 1.89 -1.05
C ASN A 141 -7.10 0.49 -0.76
N GLU A 142 -7.95 0.34 0.25
CA GLU A 142 -8.60 -0.94 0.57
C GLU A 142 -9.41 -1.48 -0.63
N ARG A 143 -10.12 -0.59 -1.31
CA ARG A 143 -10.88 -0.96 -2.52
C ARG A 143 -9.97 -1.41 -3.66
N LEU A 144 -8.85 -0.71 -3.89
CA LEU A 144 -7.88 -1.07 -4.92
C LEU A 144 -7.25 -2.43 -4.64
N GLU A 145 -6.88 -2.72 -3.40
CA GLU A 145 -6.33 -4.02 -2.99
C GLU A 145 -7.33 -5.15 -3.23
N ALA A 146 -8.59 -4.95 -2.85
CA ALA A 146 -9.65 -5.93 -3.10
C ALA A 146 -9.87 -6.20 -4.62
N LEU A 147 -9.87 -5.14 -5.44
CA LEU A 147 -9.99 -5.27 -6.89
C LEU A 147 -8.79 -5.97 -7.51
N LEU A 148 -7.57 -5.67 -7.08
CA LEU A 148 -6.36 -6.36 -7.54
C LEU A 148 -6.43 -7.85 -7.22
N LYS A 149 -6.85 -8.22 -6.01
CA LYS A 149 -7.04 -9.62 -5.62
C LYS A 149 -8.09 -10.32 -6.50
N GLU A 150 -9.22 -9.66 -6.79
CA GLU A 150 -10.24 -10.22 -7.67
C GLU A 150 -9.75 -10.40 -9.12
N VAL A 151 -9.08 -9.38 -9.69
CA VAL A 151 -8.53 -9.47 -11.05
C VAL A 151 -7.55 -10.65 -11.14
N ASN A 152 -6.68 -10.82 -10.17
CA ASN A 152 -5.69 -11.88 -10.14
C ASN A 152 -6.34 -13.28 -10.02
N HIS A 153 -7.38 -13.43 -9.21
CA HIS A 153 -8.18 -14.64 -9.18
C HIS A 153 -8.85 -14.94 -10.53
N ARG A 154 -9.37 -13.92 -11.22
CA ARG A 154 -9.97 -14.08 -12.55
C ARG A 154 -8.94 -14.48 -13.61
N VAL A 155 -7.73 -13.90 -13.55
CA VAL A 155 -6.63 -14.30 -14.46
C VAL A 155 -6.26 -15.76 -14.25
N ALA A 156 -6.05 -16.21 -13.01
CA ALA A 156 -5.75 -17.61 -12.69
C ALA A 156 -6.87 -18.56 -13.18
N ASN A 157 -8.13 -18.19 -12.98
CA ASN A 157 -9.28 -18.97 -13.46
C ASN A 157 -9.32 -19.04 -15.00
N SER A 158 -9.05 -17.93 -15.68
CA SER A 158 -9.00 -17.88 -17.15
C SER A 158 -7.89 -18.76 -17.71
N LEU A 159 -6.72 -18.76 -17.09
CA LEU A 159 -5.60 -19.65 -17.47
C LEU A 159 -5.97 -21.13 -17.25
N GLN A 160 -6.71 -21.45 -16.20
CA GLN A 160 -7.20 -22.81 -15.95
C GLN A 160 -8.20 -23.30 -17.02
N ILE A 161 -9.10 -22.42 -17.47
CA ILE A 161 -10.04 -22.69 -18.57
C ILE A 161 -9.25 -22.93 -19.87
N VAL A 162 -8.26 -22.06 -20.20
CA VAL A 162 -7.43 -22.24 -21.38
C VAL A 162 -6.66 -23.56 -21.32
N SER A 163 -6.11 -23.92 -20.16
CA SER A 163 -5.43 -25.21 -19.93
C SER A 163 -6.37 -26.40 -20.21
N SER A 164 -7.62 -26.33 -19.76
CA SER A 164 -8.62 -27.38 -20.02
C SER A 164 -8.96 -27.52 -21.51
N PHE A 165 -9.06 -26.40 -22.24
CA PHE A 165 -9.24 -26.43 -23.70
C PHE A 165 -8.05 -27.06 -24.42
N VAL A 166 -6.83 -26.73 -24.05
CA VAL A 166 -5.61 -27.33 -24.63
C VAL A 166 -5.58 -28.82 -24.38
N GLN A 167 -5.95 -29.28 -23.18
CA GLN A 167 -6.04 -30.69 -22.85
C GLN A 167 -7.09 -31.43 -23.69
N MET A 168 -8.26 -30.82 -23.88
CA MET A 168 -9.33 -31.38 -24.72
C MET A 168 -8.85 -31.53 -26.18
N GLN A 169 -8.20 -30.51 -26.73
CA GLN A 169 -7.63 -30.58 -28.08
C GLN A 169 -6.55 -31.67 -28.20
N ALA A 170 -5.64 -31.77 -27.21
CA ALA A 170 -4.64 -32.82 -27.16
C ALA A 170 -5.23 -34.24 -27.15
N SER A 171 -6.37 -34.40 -26.45
CA SER A 171 -7.06 -35.70 -26.36
C SER A 171 -7.65 -36.16 -27.71
N GLY A 172 -8.04 -35.21 -28.58
CA GLY A 172 -8.59 -35.47 -29.90
C GLY A 172 -7.55 -35.78 -31.00
N LEU A 173 -6.23 -35.56 -30.72
CA LEU A 173 -5.20 -35.79 -31.69
C LEU A 173 -4.71 -37.25 -31.71
N SER A 174 -4.58 -37.79 -32.91
CA SER A 174 -4.04 -39.14 -33.15
C SER A 174 -2.53 -39.17 -33.34
N GLU A 175 -1.94 -38.01 -33.69
CA GLU A 175 -0.49 -37.93 -33.93
C GLU A 175 0.27 -37.70 -32.60
N PRO A 176 1.18 -38.61 -32.20
CA PRO A 176 1.85 -38.55 -30.91
C PRO A 176 2.68 -37.29 -30.68
N SER A 177 3.35 -36.79 -31.75
CA SER A 177 4.21 -35.57 -31.65
C SER A 177 3.38 -34.32 -31.40
N ALA A 178 2.28 -34.13 -32.11
CA ALA A 178 1.37 -33.00 -31.92
C ALA A 178 0.68 -33.04 -30.55
N LYS A 179 0.25 -34.22 -30.11
CA LYS A 179 -0.30 -34.43 -28.78
C LYS A 179 0.69 -34.08 -27.68
N ALA A 180 1.95 -34.54 -27.81
CA ALA A 180 2.99 -34.21 -26.82
C ALA A 180 3.28 -32.70 -26.76
N ALA A 181 3.27 -31.99 -27.89
CA ALA A 181 3.47 -30.55 -27.95
C ALA A 181 2.34 -29.77 -27.26
N LEU A 182 1.08 -30.18 -27.43
CA LEU A 182 -0.08 -29.54 -26.74
C LEU A 182 -0.07 -29.81 -25.23
N LEU A 183 0.26 -31.04 -24.82
CA LEU A 183 0.39 -31.36 -23.38
C LEU A 183 1.57 -30.60 -22.73
N ASP A 184 2.65 -30.35 -23.46
CA ASP A 184 3.74 -29.47 -22.99
C ASP A 184 3.27 -28.02 -22.82
N THR A 185 2.50 -27.51 -23.78
CA THR A 185 1.89 -26.18 -23.70
C THR A 185 0.94 -26.06 -22.52
N GLN A 186 0.11 -27.08 -22.28
CA GLN A 186 -0.79 -27.13 -21.14
C GLN A 186 -0.06 -27.05 -19.80
N ARG A 187 1.03 -27.83 -19.62
CA ARG A 187 1.85 -27.79 -18.40
C ARG A 187 2.40 -26.38 -18.13
N ARG A 188 2.84 -25.67 -19.17
CA ARG A 188 3.33 -24.30 -19.06
C ARG A 188 2.25 -23.32 -18.63
N ILE A 189 1.05 -23.44 -19.21
CA ILE A 189 -0.10 -22.59 -18.80
C ILE A 189 -0.44 -22.84 -17.33
N LEU A 190 -0.46 -24.09 -16.87
CA LEU A 190 -0.70 -24.43 -15.47
C LEU A 190 0.39 -23.84 -14.55
N ALA A 191 1.67 -23.95 -14.92
CA ALA A 191 2.75 -23.36 -14.16
C ALA A 191 2.61 -21.84 -14.01
N ILE A 192 2.28 -21.13 -15.10
CA ILE A 192 2.01 -19.69 -15.05
C ILE A 192 0.82 -19.40 -14.14
N ALA A 193 -0.28 -20.17 -14.23
CA ALA A 193 -1.46 -20.00 -13.40
C ALA A 193 -1.17 -20.20 -11.90
N GLN A 194 -0.31 -21.17 -11.56
CA GLN A 194 0.12 -21.46 -10.19
C GLN A 194 1.01 -20.34 -9.64
N VAL A 195 2.01 -19.90 -10.41
CA VAL A 195 2.84 -18.74 -10.09
C VAL A 195 1.96 -17.53 -9.82
N HIS A 196 1.01 -17.24 -10.71
CA HIS A 196 0.09 -16.11 -10.57
C HIS A 196 -0.77 -16.23 -9.32
N ARG A 197 -1.31 -17.41 -9.01
CA ARG A 197 -2.15 -17.64 -7.82
C ARG A 197 -1.37 -17.41 -6.52
N ARG A 198 -0.14 -17.93 -6.41
CA ARG A 198 0.67 -17.83 -5.19
C ARG A 198 1.11 -16.41 -4.89
N LEU A 199 1.49 -15.64 -5.91
CA LEU A 199 2.01 -14.29 -5.74
C LEU A 199 0.97 -13.28 -5.28
N TYR A 200 -0.31 -13.51 -5.58
CA TYR A 200 -1.39 -12.58 -5.26
C TYR A 200 -2.30 -13.05 -4.12
N THR A 201 -1.96 -14.14 -3.42
CA THR A 201 -2.66 -14.58 -2.20
C THR A 201 -1.96 -14.13 -0.90
N SER A 202 -0.74 -13.64 -0.96
CA SER A 202 -0.05 -13.04 0.19
C SER A 202 -0.55 -11.61 0.47
N ASP A 203 -0.66 -11.23 1.72
CA ASP A 203 -1.14 -9.91 2.16
C ASP A 203 -0.22 -8.74 1.75
N GLU A 204 0.98 -9.02 1.25
CA GLU A 204 1.92 -8.02 0.72
C GLU A 204 1.90 -8.00 -0.82
N VAL A 205 1.00 -7.17 -1.37
CA VAL A 205 0.70 -7.10 -2.81
C VAL A 205 1.89 -6.66 -3.69
N ASN A 206 2.88 -5.97 -3.16
CA ASN A 206 3.93 -5.33 -3.96
C ASN A 206 5.27 -6.05 -4.01
N HIS A 207 5.63 -6.86 -3.01
CA HIS A 207 6.92 -7.55 -2.96
C HIS A 207 6.77 -8.98 -2.46
N VAL A 208 7.48 -9.90 -3.10
CA VAL A 208 7.44 -11.33 -2.85
C VAL A 208 8.73 -11.75 -2.17
N ASP A 209 8.63 -12.50 -1.08
CA ASP A 209 9.78 -13.19 -0.49
C ASP A 209 10.18 -14.35 -1.41
N MET A 210 11.39 -14.26 -1.97
CA MET A 210 11.86 -15.24 -2.96
C MET A 210 12.28 -16.56 -2.33
N VAL A 211 12.60 -16.60 -1.03
CA VAL A 211 12.90 -17.84 -0.31
C VAL A 211 11.66 -18.71 -0.25
N ASP A 212 10.57 -18.18 0.30
CA ASP A 212 9.30 -18.89 0.46
C ASP A 212 8.71 -19.28 -0.91
N TYR A 213 8.75 -18.33 -1.84
CA TYR A 213 8.20 -18.53 -3.18
C TYR A 213 8.89 -19.64 -3.96
N LEU A 214 10.24 -19.62 -4.06
CA LEU A 214 10.98 -20.62 -4.82
C LEU A 214 11.03 -21.98 -4.12
N THR A 215 11.00 -22.01 -2.76
CA THR A 215 10.89 -23.27 -2.02
C THR A 215 9.61 -23.99 -2.40
N ALA A 216 8.48 -23.32 -2.33
CA ALA A 216 7.19 -23.91 -2.65
C ALA A 216 7.06 -24.28 -4.16
N LEU A 217 7.69 -23.52 -5.06
CA LEU A 217 7.72 -23.84 -6.50
C LEU A 217 8.55 -25.11 -6.77
N LEU A 218 9.72 -25.24 -6.14
CA LEU A 218 10.57 -26.40 -6.34
C LEU A 218 9.97 -27.69 -5.75
N GLU A 219 9.35 -27.63 -4.56
CA GLU A 219 8.63 -28.78 -3.97
C GLU A 219 7.60 -29.35 -4.94
N GLU A 220 6.79 -28.49 -5.57
CA GLU A 220 5.79 -28.92 -6.56
C GLU A 220 6.40 -29.49 -7.84
N LEU A 221 7.51 -28.90 -8.31
CA LEU A 221 8.25 -29.42 -9.45
C LEU A 221 8.86 -30.78 -9.13
N GLU A 222 9.40 -30.97 -7.95
CA GLU A 222 9.97 -32.24 -7.48
C GLU A 222 8.90 -33.34 -7.44
N GLU A 223 7.72 -33.06 -6.87
CA GLU A 223 6.57 -33.97 -6.89
C GLU A 223 6.13 -34.35 -8.33
N THR A 224 6.14 -33.36 -9.24
CA THR A 224 5.73 -33.55 -10.64
C THR A 224 6.72 -34.42 -11.43
N TRP A 225 8.01 -34.29 -11.19
CA TRP A 225 9.06 -34.93 -12.00
C TRP A 225 9.69 -36.15 -11.35
N THR A 226 9.51 -36.38 -10.04
CA THR A 226 10.02 -37.55 -9.35
C THR A 226 9.14 -38.77 -9.54
N SER A 227 9.76 -39.89 -9.84
CA SER A 227 9.10 -41.19 -9.78
C SER A 227 9.99 -42.19 -9.02
N PRO A 228 9.44 -43.31 -8.52
CA PRO A 228 10.26 -44.33 -7.81
C PRO A 228 11.39 -44.90 -8.67
N ALA A 229 11.21 -44.95 -9.99
CA ALA A 229 12.21 -45.47 -10.92
C ALA A 229 13.26 -44.39 -11.33
N ALA A 230 12.90 -43.12 -11.26
CA ALA A 230 13.73 -41.99 -11.66
C ALA A 230 13.57 -40.80 -10.73
N PRO A 231 14.16 -40.85 -9.53
CA PRO A 231 14.06 -39.73 -8.58
C PRO A 231 14.78 -38.49 -9.13
N ARG A 232 14.13 -37.33 -8.98
CA ARG A 232 14.69 -36.03 -9.29
C ARG A 232 14.84 -35.25 -7.97
N PHE A 233 16.04 -34.79 -7.69
CA PHE A 233 16.37 -34.05 -6.49
C PHE A 233 16.54 -32.57 -6.86
N LEU A 234 15.67 -31.72 -6.35
CA LEU A 234 15.72 -30.27 -6.60
C LEU A 234 16.33 -29.59 -5.38
N LYS A 235 17.50 -28.98 -5.53
CA LYS A 235 18.18 -28.24 -4.47
C LYS A 235 18.04 -26.75 -4.68
N LEU A 236 17.73 -26.02 -3.61
CA LEU A 236 17.54 -24.59 -3.60
C LEU A 236 18.54 -23.88 -2.69
N SER A 237 19.15 -22.82 -3.18
CA SER A 237 19.97 -21.90 -2.39
C SER A 237 19.57 -20.47 -2.76
N VAL A 238 18.93 -19.75 -1.85
CA VAL A 238 18.38 -18.41 -2.08
C VAL A 238 18.88 -17.46 -0.99
N ASP A 239 19.44 -16.33 -1.41
CA ASP A 239 19.71 -15.22 -0.50
C ASP A 239 18.38 -14.58 -0.09
N PRO A 240 18.26 -14.00 1.14
CA PRO A 240 17.10 -13.23 1.53
C PRO A 240 16.90 -12.05 0.57
N LEU A 241 15.94 -12.19 -0.34
CA LEU A 241 15.66 -11.25 -1.42
C LEU A 241 14.16 -11.09 -1.60
N ARG A 242 13.73 -9.84 -1.71
CA ARG A 242 12.33 -9.49 -2.02
C ARG A 242 12.27 -8.83 -3.39
N LEU A 243 11.53 -9.41 -4.32
CA LEU A 243 11.32 -8.89 -5.66
C LEU A 243 9.91 -8.32 -5.81
N LYS A 244 9.76 -7.33 -6.70
CA LYS A 244 8.43 -6.92 -7.14
C LYS A 244 7.68 -8.10 -7.75
N THR A 245 6.36 -8.14 -7.59
CA THR A 245 5.53 -9.26 -8.03
C THR A 245 5.75 -9.64 -9.49
N ASP A 246 5.82 -8.66 -10.41
CA ASP A 246 6.05 -8.92 -11.83
C ASP A 246 7.42 -9.57 -12.11
N MET A 247 8.44 -9.17 -11.35
CA MET A 247 9.77 -9.76 -11.44
C MET A 247 9.78 -11.18 -10.88
N ALA A 248 9.09 -11.42 -9.75
CA ALA A 248 8.97 -12.75 -9.17
C ALA A 248 8.24 -13.73 -10.12
N VAL A 249 7.17 -13.26 -10.81
CA VAL A 249 6.51 -14.03 -11.89
C VAL A 249 7.51 -14.43 -12.96
N SER A 250 8.29 -13.48 -13.46
CA SER A 250 9.25 -13.72 -14.53
C SER A 250 10.34 -14.71 -14.11
N VAL A 251 10.87 -14.56 -12.89
CA VAL A 251 11.85 -15.50 -12.30
C VAL A 251 11.23 -16.89 -12.15
N GLY A 252 10.02 -17.01 -11.61
CA GLY A 252 9.33 -18.29 -11.43
C GLY A 252 9.09 -19.04 -12.74
N VAL A 253 8.68 -18.33 -13.79
CA VAL A 253 8.50 -18.93 -15.12
C VAL A 253 9.83 -19.42 -15.68
N ILE A 254 10.92 -18.65 -15.55
CA ILE A 254 12.26 -19.03 -16.01
C ILE A 254 12.76 -20.26 -15.24
N VAL A 255 12.62 -20.29 -13.92
CA VAL A 255 12.98 -21.44 -13.07
C VAL A 255 12.21 -22.69 -13.49
N ASN A 256 10.88 -22.56 -13.63
CA ASN A 256 10.04 -23.68 -14.06
C ASN A 256 10.48 -24.26 -15.42
N GLU A 257 10.77 -23.42 -16.41
CA GLU A 257 11.23 -23.87 -17.73
C GLU A 257 12.61 -24.53 -17.67
N LEU A 258 13.58 -23.96 -16.95
CA LEU A 258 14.93 -24.50 -16.83
C LEU A 258 14.93 -25.82 -16.07
N VAL A 259 14.23 -25.91 -14.91
CA VAL A 259 14.12 -27.15 -14.14
C VAL A 259 13.38 -28.23 -14.91
N SER A 260 12.28 -27.90 -15.58
CA SER A 260 11.54 -28.85 -16.42
C SER A 260 12.40 -29.38 -17.57
N ASN A 261 13.21 -28.51 -18.20
CA ASN A 261 14.13 -28.93 -19.27
C ASN A 261 15.23 -29.87 -18.72
N ALA A 262 15.81 -29.56 -17.56
CA ALA A 262 16.80 -30.44 -16.94
C ALA A 262 16.17 -31.80 -16.59
N CYS A 263 14.99 -31.84 -15.98
CA CYS A 263 14.31 -33.09 -15.63
C CYS A 263 13.96 -33.95 -16.87
N LYS A 264 13.62 -33.32 -18.01
CA LYS A 264 13.24 -34.01 -19.24
C LYS A 264 14.44 -34.50 -20.06
N TYR A 265 15.50 -33.71 -20.13
CA TYR A 265 16.53 -33.88 -21.16
C TYR A 265 17.93 -34.19 -20.63
N ALA A 266 18.23 -33.80 -19.36
CA ALA A 266 19.57 -33.94 -18.82
C ALA A 266 19.92 -35.38 -18.43
N TYR A 267 18.93 -36.17 -18.01
CA TYR A 267 19.13 -37.50 -17.45
C TYR A 267 18.37 -38.58 -18.25
N ASP A 268 18.84 -39.81 -18.10
CA ASP A 268 18.13 -40.97 -18.66
C ASP A 268 16.80 -41.21 -17.89
N PRO A 269 15.80 -41.82 -18.55
CA PRO A 269 14.46 -41.99 -17.94
C PRO A 269 14.44 -42.81 -16.65
N GLU A 270 15.43 -43.69 -16.42
CA GLU A 270 15.54 -44.57 -15.26
C GLU A 270 16.70 -44.19 -14.31
N SER A 271 17.36 -43.05 -14.54
CA SER A 271 18.49 -42.62 -13.71
C SER A 271 18.10 -41.47 -12.77
N PRO A 272 18.62 -41.45 -11.54
CA PRO A 272 18.42 -40.30 -10.66
C PRO A 272 19.09 -39.05 -11.25
N GLY A 273 18.57 -37.90 -10.94
CA GLY A 273 19.11 -36.63 -11.39
C GLY A 273 18.98 -35.52 -10.37
N GLU A 274 19.97 -34.63 -10.32
CA GLU A 274 19.99 -33.50 -9.42
C GLU A 274 19.95 -32.18 -10.21
N VAL A 275 19.06 -31.25 -9.85
CA VAL A 275 18.99 -29.90 -10.40
C VAL A 275 19.14 -28.91 -9.25
N ARG A 276 20.04 -27.96 -9.42
CA ARG A 276 20.34 -26.93 -8.41
C ARG A 276 19.89 -25.57 -8.90
N VAL A 277 19.13 -24.87 -8.06
CA VAL A 277 18.66 -23.50 -8.32
C VAL A 277 19.28 -22.57 -7.29
N PHE A 278 19.92 -21.52 -7.78
CA PHE A 278 20.53 -20.49 -6.95
C PHE A 278 19.91 -19.13 -7.30
N LEU A 279 19.55 -18.36 -6.28
CA LEU A 279 19.19 -16.95 -6.44
C LEU A 279 20.01 -16.15 -5.44
N THR A 280 20.97 -15.38 -5.94
CA THR A 280 21.93 -14.65 -5.11
C THR A 280 21.90 -13.16 -5.42
N LYS A 281 22.21 -12.33 -4.41
CA LYS A 281 22.40 -10.90 -4.65
C LYS A 281 23.65 -10.65 -5.48
N ALA A 282 23.55 -9.78 -6.48
CA ALA A 282 24.62 -9.37 -7.35
C ALA A 282 24.89 -7.87 -7.20
N GLY A 283 25.81 -7.51 -6.28
CA GLY A 283 26.04 -6.11 -5.90
C GLY A 283 24.90 -5.51 -5.04
N GLU A 284 24.77 -4.18 -5.07
CA GLU A 284 23.74 -3.47 -4.30
C GLU A 284 22.37 -3.46 -5.00
N ASP A 285 22.35 -3.42 -6.34
CA ASP A 285 21.16 -3.17 -7.15
C ASP A 285 20.81 -4.31 -8.12
N GLY A 286 21.24 -5.54 -7.86
CA GLY A 286 21.00 -6.64 -8.77
C GLY A 286 20.88 -8.00 -8.10
N PHE A 287 20.47 -8.99 -8.89
CA PHE A 287 20.48 -10.40 -8.51
C PHE A 287 20.94 -11.30 -9.66
N GLU A 288 21.43 -12.48 -9.32
CA GLU A 288 21.80 -13.55 -10.23
C GLU A 288 20.92 -14.78 -9.96
N LEU A 289 20.20 -15.22 -10.99
CA LEU A 289 19.53 -16.53 -11.03
C LEU A 289 20.41 -17.50 -11.77
N ARG A 290 20.72 -18.66 -11.19
CA ARG A 290 21.49 -19.73 -11.82
C ARG A 290 20.78 -21.06 -11.62
N VAL A 291 20.64 -21.83 -12.69
CA VAL A 291 20.10 -23.18 -12.66
C VAL A 291 21.14 -24.13 -13.31
N GLU A 292 21.47 -25.19 -12.60
CA GLU A 292 22.51 -26.15 -12.99
C GLU A 292 22.01 -27.59 -12.91
N ASP A 293 22.42 -28.41 -13.85
CA ASP A 293 22.32 -29.86 -13.80
C ASP A 293 23.67 -30.52 -14.13
N ASP A 294 23.87 -31.75 -13.70
CA ASP A 294 25.08 -32.56 -13.99
C ASP A 294 24.83 -33.62 -15.09
N GLY A 295 23.79 -33.39 -15.90
CA GLY A 295 23.37 -34.34 -16.93
C GLY A 295 24.29 -34.39 -18.17
N ARG A 296 23.73 -34.87 -19.27
CA ARG A 296 24.46 -35.09 -20.53
C ARG A 296 24.84 -33.82 -21.30
N GLY A 297 24.40 -32.62 -20.82
CA GLY A 297 24.66 -31.35 -21.49
C GLY A 297 23.90 -31.19 -22.83
N PHE A 298 24.27 -30.17 -23.60
CA PHE A 298 23.74 -29.97 -24.95
C PHE A 298 24.28 -31.00 -25.91
N ALA A 299 23.44 -31.41 -26.89
CA ALA A 299 23.88 -32.27 -27.97
C ALA A 299 25.01 -31.59 -28.78
N ALA A 300 26.03 -32.37 -29.18
CA ALA A 300 27.21 -31.88 -29.90
C ALA A 300 26.88 -31.19 -31.25
N ASP A 301 25.70 -31.45 -31.82
CA ASP A 301 25.19 -30.88 -33.06
C ASP A 301 24.46 -29.55 -32.87
N GLY A 302 24.38 -29.02 -31.63
CA GLY A 302 23.72 -27.77 -31.31
C GLY A 302 22.21 -27.77 -31.51
N THR A 303 21.58 -28.92 -31.78
CA THR A 303 20.14 -29.02 -31.98
C THR A 303 19.44 -29.00 -30.61
N ALA A 304 18.70 -27.95 -30.36
CA ALA A 304 17.83 -27.84 -29.18
C ALA A 304 16.69 -28.87 -29.28
N ARG A 305 16.66 -29.85 -28.39
CA ARG A 305 15.56 -30.82 -28.31
C ARG A 305 14.34 -30.12 -27.73
N GLY A 306 13.26 -29.95 -28.54
CA GLY A 306 11.98 -29.39 -28.07
C GLY A 306 11.33 -28.47 -29.12
N THR A 307 10.11 -28.00 -28.82
CA THR A 307 9.27 -27.18 -29.72
C THR A 307 9.79 -25.74 -29.92
N GLY A 308 10.85 -25.33 -29.25
CA GLY A 308 11.39 -23.98 -29.27
C GLY A 308 10.51 -22.93 -28.50
N LEU A 309 9.33 -23.32 -28.08
CA LEU A 309 8.39 -22.42 -27.39
C LEU A 309 8.90 -22.00 -26.00
N GLY A 310 9.50 -22.93 -25.22
CA GLY A 310 10.10 -22.61 -23.92
C GLY A 310 11.23 -21.60 -24.01
N ARG A 311 12.05 -21.70 -25.02
CA ARG A 311 13.12 -20.72 -25.25
C ARG A 311 12.57 -19.32 -25.54
N ARG A 312 11.46 -19.23 -26.32
CA ARG A 312 10.79 -17.96 -26.59
C ARG A 312 10.15 -17.38 -25.33
N LEU A 313 9.52 -18.23 -24.50
CA LEU A 313 8.91 -17.80 -23.24
C LEU A 313 9.97 -17.30 -22.26
N MET A 314 11.05 -18.07 -22.04
CA MET A 314 12.17 -17.64 -21.21
C MET A 314 12.79 -16.33 -21.72
N GLY A 315 12.94 -16.17 -23.03
CA GLY A 315 13.44 -14.93 -23.64
C GLY A 315 12.53 -13.73 -23.36
N ALA A 316 11.20 -13.90 -23.46
CA ALA A 316 10.24 -12.85 -23.13
C ALA A 316 10.30 -12.46 -21.66
N MET A 317 10.36 -13.45 -20.74
CA MET A 317 10.48 -13.21 -19.30
C MET A 317 11.83 -12.56 -18.92
N ALA A 318 12.93 -13.01 -19.51
CA ALA A 318 14.23 -12.38 -19.30
C ALA A 318 14.25 -10.93 -19.81
N HIS A 319 13.62 -10.67 -20.95
CA HIS A 319 13.51 -9.31 -21.49
C HIS A 319 12.70 -8.38 -20.57
N SER A 320 11.63 -8.88 -19.94
CA SER A 320 10.86 -8.11 -18.94
C SER A 320 11.71 -7.75 -17.70
N LEU A 321 12.71 -8.57 -17.39
CA LEU A 321 13.72 -8.32 -16.36
C LEU A 321 14.90 -7.47 -16.86
N LYS A 322 14.83 -6.94 -18.10
CA LYS A 322 15.94 -6.21 -18.78
C LYS A 322 17.23 -7.02 -18.84
N SER A 323 17.11 -8.30 -19.07
CA SER A 323 18.20 -9.28 -19.02
C SER A 323 18.04 -10.35 -20.12
N GLU A 324 18.98 -11.30 -20.15
CA GLU A 324 18.93 -12.48 -20.99
C GLU A 324 19.42 -13.72 -20.23
N VAL A 325 18.97 -14.90 -20.66
CA VAL A 325 19.48 -16.19 -20.14
C VAL A 325 20.69 -16.60 -20.95
N VAL A 326 21.84 -16.68 -20.30
CA VAL A 326 23.11 -17.08 -20.86
C VAL A 326 23.44 -18.49 -20.41
N TYR A 327 23.90 -19.34 -21.34
CA TYR A 327 24.39 -20.68 -21.02
C TYR A 327 25.90 -20.64 -20.90
N GLU A 328 26.41 -20.91 -19.70
CA GLU A 328 27.85 -20.95 -19.44
C GLU A 328 28.43 -22.33 -19.72
N PRO A 329 29.68 -22.42 -20.28
CA PRO A 329 30.33 -23.68 -20.47
C PRO A 329 30.68 -24.34 -19.13
N VAL A 330 30.28 -25.59 -18.96
CA VAL A 330 30.61 -26.45 -17.81
C VAL A 330 31.15 -27.79 -18.27
N PRO A 331 31.95 -28.49 -17.45
CA PRO A 331 32.52 -29.78 -17.81
C PRO A 331 31.47 -30.86 -18.05
N THR A 332 30.37 -30.83 -17.29
CA THR A 332 29.24 -31.77 -17.36
C THR A 332 27.94 -31.01 -17.15
N GLY A 333 26.85 -31.46 -17.82
CA GLY A 333 25.53 -30.88 -17.65
C GLY A 333 25.32 -29.52 -18.34
N VAL A 334 24.42 -28.73 -17.79
CA VAL A 334 24.08 -27.39 -18.27
C VAL A 334 24.09 -26.41 -17.10
N ARG A 335 24.60 -25.21 -17.34
CA ARG A 335 24.49 -24.07 -16.45
C ARG A 335 23.83 -22.89 -17.18
N ALA A 336 22.66 -22.51 -16.75
CA ALA A 336 21.95 -21.33 -17.23
C ALA A 336 22.03 -20.21 -16.20
N VAL A 337 22.40 -19.00 -16.61
CA VAL A 337 22.57 -17.83 -15.74
C VAL A 337 21.81 -16.67 -16.31
N LEU A 338 21.15 -15.92 -15.41
CA LEU A 338 20.49 -14.65 -15.70
C LEU A 338 20.91 -13.63 -14.63
N LYS A 339 21.36 -12.45 -15.06
CA LYS A 339 21.70 -11.32 -14.18
C LYS A 339 20.75 -10.17 -14.45
N ALA A 340 20.02 -9.71 -13.44
CA ALA A 340 19.04 -8.67 -13.62
C ALA A 340 19.17 -7.60 -12.52
N PRO A 341 18.77 -6.32 -12.81
CA PRO A 341 18.63 -5.30 -11.78
C PRO A 341 17.43 -5.59 -10.85
N LEU A 342 17.50 -5.03 -9.62
CA LEU A 342 16.41 -5.07 -8.63
C LEU A 342 15.32 -4.01 -8.89
#